data_773a6b72001cb0181bc34a40d52afece
#
_entry.id   773a6b72001cb0181bc34a40d52afece
#
_cell.length_a   1.000
_cell.length_b   1.000
_cell.length_c   1.000
_cell.angle_alpha   90.00
_cell.angle_beta   90.00
_cell.angle_gamma   90.00
#
_symmetry.space_group_name_H-M   'P 1'
#
loop_
_entity.id
_entity.type
_entity.pdbx_description
1 polymer ?
#
loop_
_entity_poly.entity_id
_entity_poly.type
_entity_poly.pdbx_seq_one_letter_code
_entity_poly.pdbx_strand_id
1 'polypeptide(L)'
;MIGKGVRDLFTQGNGYPVMVGVEQDASGNGWDYALALSKGIGAFLPGGCAVESSFYEETLVDLFSEHSWAGAMLYLLQTCYEVLVEEGVSPEVAILELYASGELGEIGHSIAQLGLWNQLKLHSRTSQYGHMTWGKKYITEETKKIMKEAIDEIKDGRFAKEWGLEQV
;
A
#
# COMPACT_ATOMS: atom_id res chain seq x y z
N MET A 1 9.96 -0.26 7.20
CA MET A 1 10.07 -0.87 5.86
C MET A 1 10.45 0.19 4.80
N ILE A 2 9.76 1.31 4.71
CA ILE A 2 9.99 2.39 3.72
C ILE A 2 11.43 2.93 3.74
N GLY A 3 12.00 3.27 4.90
CA GLY A 3 13.37 3.77 4.99
C GLY A 3 14.44 2.85 4.39
N LYS A 4 14.25 1.52 4.49
CA LYS A 4 15.12 0.56 3.81
C LYS A 4 14.96 0.65 2.29
N GLY A 5 13.73 0.73 1.79
CA GLY A 5 13.44 0.85 0.36
C GLY A 5 14.06 2.11 -0.25
N VAL A 6 13.91 3.27 0.41
CA VAL A 6 14.55 4.53 0.01
C VAL A 6 16.06 4.38 -0.09
N ARG A 7 16.70 3.82 0.95
CA ARG A 7 18.15 3.62 0.97
C ARG A 7 18.62 2.68 -0.14
N ASP A 8 17.94 1.54 -0.31
CA ASP A 8 18.34 0.53 -1.29
C ASP A 8 18.28 1.10 -2.72
N LEU A 9 17.22 1.84 -3.06
CA LEU A 9 17.10 2.52 -4.35
C LEU A 9 18.13 3.63 -4.51
N PHE A 10 18.33 4.47 -3.49
CA PHE A 10 19.32 5.54 -3.53
C PHE A 10 20.74 5.01 -3.81
N THR A 11 21.15 3.92 -3.16
CA THR A 11 22.47 3.32 -3.36
C THR A 11 22.66 2.70 -4.75
N GLN A 12 21.55 2.42 -5.44
CA GLN A 12 21.53 1.94 -6.83
C GLN A 12 21.41 3.07 -7.86
N GLY A 13 21.39 4.34 -7.41
CA GLY A 13 21.20 5.51 -8.27
C GLY A 13 19.75 5.75 -8.72
N ASN A 14 18.78 5.09 -8.04
CA ASN A 14 17.35 5.22 -8.29
C ASN A 14 16.66 6.04 -7.19
N GLY A 15 15.52 6.62 -7.53
CA GLY A 15 14.70 7.40 -6.62
C GLY A 15 13.52 6.62 -6.04
N TYR A 16 12.96 7.17 -4.97
CA TYR A 16 11.74 6.71 -4.37
C TYR A 16 10.70 7.84 -4.41
N PRO A 17 9.44 7.58 -4.79
CA PRO A 17 8.38 8.58 -4.73
C PRO A 17 8.14 9.06 -3.29
N VAL A 18 8.00 10.37 -3.10
CA VAL A 18 7.77 10.98 -1.78
C VAL A 18 6.60 11.95 -1.83
N MET A 19 5.87 12.06 -0.73
CA MET A 19 4.97 13.17 -0.47
C MET A 19 5.73 14.27 0.26
N VAL A 20 5.47 15.53 -0.11
CA VAL A 20 6.16 16.71 0.43
C VAL A 20 5.13 17.73 0.88
N GLY A 21 5.24 18.17 2.13
CA GLY A 21 4.36 19.18 2.69
C GLY A 21 5.11 20.14 3.63
N VAL A 22 4.61 21.36 3.73
CA VAL A 22 5.08 22.37 4.69
C VAL A 22 3.89 22.77 5.55
N GLU A 23 3.85 22.29 6.79
CA GLU A 23 2.76 22.58 7.71
C GLU A 23 2.90 23.97 8.35
N GLN A 24 4.13 24.37 8.67
CA GLN A 24 4.42 25.64 9.30
C GLN A 24 5.72 26.22 8.73
N ASP A 25 5.67 27.44 8.20
CA ASP A 25 6.81 28.12 7.63
C ASP A 25 7.12 29.43 8.35
N ALA A 26 7.94 29.34 9.39
CA ALA A 26 8.43 30.53 10.11
C ALA A 26 9.55 31.27 9.37
N SER A 27 10.20 30.62 8.38
CA SER A 27 11.35 31.14 7.65
C SER A 27 11.00 31.89 6.34
N GLY A 28 9.83 31.60 5.78
CA GLY A 28 9.43 31.98 4.43
C GLY A 28 10.11 31.17 3.32
N ASN A 29 10.91 30.14 3.69
CA ASN A 29 11.66 29.30 2.75
C ASN A 29 11.34 27.79 2.95
N GLY A 30 10.22 27.45 3.59
CA GLY A 30 9.86 26.07 3.95
C GLY A 30 9.85 25.14 2.75
N TRP A 31 9.33 25.57 1.62
CA TRP A 31 9.33 24.79 0.39
C TRP A 31 10.73 24.54 -0.17
N ASP A 32 11.61 25.50 -0.12
CA ASP A 32 12.99 25.33 -0.59
C ASP A 32 13.71 24.26 0.25
N TYR A 33 13.53 24.28 1.56
CA TYR A 33 14.08 23.27 2.45
C TYR A 33 13.45 21.89 2.21
N ALA A 34 12.14 21.81 2.08
CA ALA A 34 11.45 20.55 1.83
C ALA A 34 11.88 19.89 0.52
N LEU A 35 12.01 20.68 -0.56
CA LEU A 35 12.51 20.21 -1.85
C LEU A 35 14.00 19.86 -1.82
N ALA A 36 14.82 20.61 -1.09
CA ALA A 36 16.23 20.28 -0.91
C ALA A 36 16.43 18.95 -0.16
N LEU A 37 15.65 18.71 0.89
CA LEU A 37 15.64 17.43 1.61
C LEU A 37 15.17 16.28 0.71
N SER A 38 14.09 16.47 -0.04
CA SER A 38 13.60 15.50 -1.02
C SER A 38 14.66 15.12 -2.04
N LYS A 39 15.38 16.12 -2.55
CA LYS A 39 16.53 15.92 -3.45
C LYS A 39 17.66 15.15 -2.76
N GLY A 40 17.95 15.48 -1.49
CA GLY A 40 19.00 14.83 -0.71
C GLY A 40 18.78 13.34 -0.49
N ILE A 41 17.52 12.89 -0.36
CA ILE A 41 17.16 11.48 -0.25
C ILE A 41 16.94 10.79 -1.59
N GLY A 42 17.15 11.50 -2.70
CA GLY A 42 17.09 10.92 -4.04
C GLY A 42 15.72 10.91 -4.70
N ALA A 43 14.74 11.66 -4.20
CA ALA A 43 13.39 11.68 -4.76
C ALA A 43 13.33 12.06 -6.25
N PHE A 44 14.32 12.80 -6.74
CA PHE A 44 14.39 13.23 -8.15
C PHE A 44 15.35 12.39 -9.02
N LEU A 45 15.85 11.27 -8.49
CA LEU A 45 16.56 10.26 -9.29
C LEU A 45 15.57 9.45 -10.15
N PRO A 46 16.03 8.69 -11.17
CA PRO A 46 15.16 7.86 -11.99
C PRO A 46 14.24 6.96 -11.18
N GLY A 47 12.96 6.95 -11.49
CA GLY A 47 11.94 6.19 -10.77
C GLY A 47 11.36 6.87 -9.53
N GLY A 48 11.93 8.01 -9.09
CA GLY A 48 11.39 8.82 -8.00
C GLY A 48 10.55 10.00 -8.51
N CYS A 49 9.81 10.61 -7.60
CA CYS A 49 9.13 11.89 -7.78
C CYS A 49 8.81 12.53 -6.42
N ALA A 50 8.46 13.78 -6.41
CA ALA A 50 7.91 14.47 -5.24
C ALA A 50 6.51 14.96 -5.59
N VAL A 51 5.54 14.64 -4.74
CA VAL A 51 4.14 15.07 -4.88
C VAL A 51 3.79 15.97 -3.72
N GLU A 52 3.22 17.14 -4.01
CA GLU A 52 2.74 18.04 -2.97
C GLU A 52 1.59 17.39 -2.20
N SER A 53 1.64 17.50 -0.88
CA SER A 53 0.65 16.97 0.05
C SER A 53 0.62 17.81 1.33
N SER A 54 -0.19 17.42 2.30
CA SER A 54 -0.21 18.00 3.65
C SER A 54 0.00 16.89 4.68
N PHE A 55 0.37 17.25 5.90
CA PHE A 55 0.48 16.29 7.02
C PHE A 55 -0.86 15.61 7.31
N TYR A 56 -1.98 16.36 7.16
CA TYR A 56 -3.31 15.80 7.30
C TYR A 56 -3.60 14.75 6.22
N GLU A 57 -3.30 15.05 4.96
CA GLU A 57 -3.54 14.14 3.84
C GLU A 57 -2.67 12.89 3.94
N GLU A 58 -1.38 13.06 4.26
CA GLU A 58 -0.44 11.95 4.48
C GLU A 58 -0.92 11.03 5.59
N THR A 59 -1.23 11.58 6.77
CA THR A 59 -1.73 10.80 7.90
C THR A 59 -3.02 10.04 7.55
N LEU A 60 -3.93 10.68 6.83
CA LEU A 60 -5.18 10.06 6.44
C LEU A 60 -4.96 8.90 5.47
N VAL A 61 -4.14 9.08 4.44
CA VAL A 61 -3.95 8.02 3.44
C VAL A 61 -3.08 6.87 3.96
N ASP A 62 -2.10 7.16 4.81
CA ASP A 62 -1.24 6.14 5.42
C ASP A 62 -2.04 5.23 6.35
N LEU A 63 -2.70 5.80 7.36
CA LEU A 63 -3.54 5.04 8.27
C LEU A 63 -4.69 4.32 7.55
N PHE A 64 -5.34 4.98 6.59
CA PHE A 64 -6.40 4.35 5.81
C PHE A 64 -5.89 3.15 5.01
N SER A 65 -4.69 3.22 4.45
CA SER A 65 -4.07 2.10 3.74
C SER A 65 -3.88 0.90 4.65
N GLU A 66 -3.41 1.13 5.88
CA GLU A 66 -3.22 0.08 6.88
C GLU A 66 -4.55 -0.53 7.35
N HIS A 67 -5.59 0.31 7.59
CA HIS A 67 -6.92 -0.12 8.02
C HIS A 67 -7.74 -0.82 6.93
N SER A 68 -7.40 -0.60 5.67
CA SER A 68 -8.15 -1.14 4.54
C SER A 68 -7.39 -2.28 3.85
N TRP A 69 -6.74 -1.99 2.75
CA TRP A 69 -6.18 -3.02 1.89
C TRP A 69 -5.01 -3.79 2.50
N ALA A 70 -4.14 -3.15 3.29
CA ALA A 70 -2.95 -3.82 3.82
C ALA A 70 -3.33 -4.88 4.86
N GLY A 71 -4.17 -4.52 5.84
CA GLY A 71 -4.70 -5.48 6.81
C GLY A 71 -5.58 -6.53 6.15
N ALA A 72 -6.55 -6.11 5.33
CA ALA A 72 -7.47 -7.01 4.65
C ALA A 72 -6.75 -8.03 3.75
N MET A 73 -5.65 -7.66 3.10
CA MET A 73 -4.86 -8.57 2.28
C MET A 73 -4.31 -9.74 3.10
N LEU A 74 -3.81 -9.48 4.32
CA LEU A 74 -3.26 -10.54 5.17
C LEU A 74 -4.35 -11.56 5.57
N TYR A 75 -5.52 -11.07 6.00
CA TYR A 75 -6.65 -11.94 6.33
C TYR A 75 -7.23 -12.67 5.12
N LEU A 76 -7.23 -12.02 3.95
CA LEU A 76 -7.66 -12.67 2.71
C LEU A 76 -6.74 -13.82 2.33
N LEU A 77 -5.42 -13.63 2.40
CA LEU A 77 -4.44 -14.69 2.14
C LEU A 77 -4.56 -15.84 3.13
N GLN A 78 -4.77 -15.52 4.43
CA GLN A 78 -5.03 -16.53 5.45
C GLN A 78 -6.30 -17.34 5.12
N THR A 79 -7.40 -16.66 4.81
CA THR A 79 -8.66 -17.33 4.45
C THR A 79 -8.51 -18.19 3.19
N CYS A 80 -7.78 -17.71 2.17
CA CYS A 80 -7.47 -18.51 0.99
C CYS A 80 -6.69 -19.78 1.34
N TYR A 81 -5.71 -19.68 2.23
CA TYR A 81 -4.96 -20.83 2.72
C TYR A 81 -5.87 -21.84 3.44
N GLU A 82 -6.70 -21.38 4.37
CA GLU A 82 -7.61 -22.22 5.13
C GLU A 82 -8.55 -23.00 4.20
N VAL A 83 -9.19 -22.32 3.24
CA VAL A 83 -10.08 -22.95 2.26
C VAL A 83 -9.36 -23.98 1.39
N LEU A 84 -8.15 -23.69 0.91
CA LEU A 84 -7.37 -24.63 0.10
C LEU A 84 -7.01 -25.91 0.89
N VAL A 85 -6.63 -25.76 2.15
CA VAL A 85 -6.29 -26.91 3.00
C VAL A 85 -7.52 -27.73 3.36
N GLU A 86 -8.67 -27.11 3.62
CA GLU A 86 -9.96 -27.79 3.83
C GLU A 86 -10.39 -28.60 2.61
N GLU A 87 -10.08 -28.14 1.40
CA GLU A 87 -10.33 -28.83 0.14
C GLU A 87 -9.26 -29.89 -0.21
N GLY A 88 -8.29 -30.12 0.69
CA GLY A 88 -7.30 -31.19 0.58
C GLY A 88 -6.02 -30.83 -0.15
N VAL A 89 -5.78 -29.53 -0.41
CA VAL A 89 -4.47 -29.07 -0.91
C VAL A 89 -3.44 -29.14 0.21
N SER A 90 -2.23 -29.63 -0.09
CA SER A 90 -1.18 -29.67 0.93
C SER A 90 -0.77 -28.25 1.37
N PRO A 91 -0.52 -28.04 2.67
CA PRO A 91 -0.16 -26.72 3.22
C PRO A 91 1.00 -26.05 2.49
N GLU A 92 2.03 -26.81 2.12
CA GLU A 92 3.23 -26.29 1.46
C GLU A 92 2.91 -25.75 0.05
N VAL A 93 2.05 -26.45 -0.70
CA VAL A 93 1.63 -26.00 -2.04
C VAL A 93 0.76 -24.76 -1.93
N ALA A 94 -0.17 -24.72 -0.97
CA ALA A 94 -1.00 -23.55 -0.73
C ALA A 94 -0.17 -22.31 -0.37
N ILE A 95 0.79 -22.43 0.53
CA ILE A 95 1.68 -21.32 0.92
C ILE A 95 2.55 -20.87 -0.26
N LEU A 96 3.10 -21.81 -1.03
CA LEU A 96 3.93 -21.50 -2.18
C LEU A 96 3.16 -20.69 -3.22
N GLU A 97 1.95 -21.10 -3.55
CA GLU A 97 1.08 -20.42 -4.52
C GLU A 97 0.65 -19.03 -4.04
N LEU A 98 0.22 -18.91 -2.78
CA LEU A 98 -0.37 -17.67 -2.30
C LEU A 98 0.65 -16.54 -2.10
N TYR A 99 1.87 -16.83 -1.62
CA TYR A 99 2.83 -15.76 -1.31
C TYR A 99 4.31 -16.17 -1.24
N ALA A 100 4.65 -17.46 -0.99
CA ALA A 100 6.05 -17.83 -0.77
C ALA A 100 6.87 -17.90 -2.07
N SER A 101 6.22 -18.03 -3.22
CA SER A 101 6.87 -17.93 -4.54
C SER A 101 7.42 -16.54 -4.85
N GLY A 102 6.89 -15.51 -4.19
CA GLY A 102 7.23 -14.10 -4.47
C GLY A 102 6.40 -13.48 -5.59
N GLU A 103 5.51 -14.21 -6.25
CA GLU A 103 4.67 -13.70 -7.34
C GLU A 103 3.84 -12.48 -6.93
N LEU A 104 3.35 -12.45 -5.69
CA LEU A 104 2.64 -11.29 -5.14
C LEU A 104 3.48 -10.01 -5.23
N GLY A 105 4.78 -10.10 -4.99
CA GLY A 105 5.72 -8.98 -5.13
C GLY A 105 5.86 -8.53 -6.59
N GLU A 106 5.93 -9.46 -7.55
CA GLU A 106 6.00 -9.16 -8.99
C GLU A 106 4.71 -8.49 -9.49
N ILE A 107 3.55 -8.95 -9.01
CA ILE A 107 2.26 -8.30 -9.29
C ILE A 107 2.26 -6.87 -8.75
N GLY A 108 2.68 -6.67 -7.51
CA GLY A 108 2.78 -5.34 -6.91
C GLY A 108 3.70 -4.40 -7.68
N HIS A 109 4.86 -4.89 -8.11
CA HIS A 109 5.79 -4.13 -8.95
C HIS A 109 5.16 -3.76 -10.31
N SER A 110 4.49 -4.70 -10.95
CA SER A 110 3.80 -4.49 -12.22
C SER A 110 2.63 -3.49 -12.08
N ILE A 111 1.90 -3.51 -10.96
CA ILE A 111 0.87 -2.51 -10.66
C ILE A 111 1.47 -1.10 -10.56
N ALA A 112 2.60 -0.95 -9.89
CA ALA A 112 3.27 0.34 -9.74
C ALA A 112 3.73 0.92 -11.10
N GLN A 113 4.17 0.07 -12.03
CA GLN A 113 4.66 0.49 -13.33
C GLN A 113 3.55 0.71 -14.37
N LEU A 114 2.57 -0.17 -14.42
CA LEU A 114 1.58 -0.25 -15.50
C LEU A 114 0.19 0.23 -15.08
N GLY A 115 -0.01 0.40 -13.78
CA GLY A 115 -1.31 0.70 -13.19
C GLY A 115 -2.14 -0.56 -12.91
N LEU A 116 -3.14 -0.38 -12.04
CA LEU A 116 -3.94 -1.43 -11.43
C LEU A 116 -4.52 -2.45 -12.42
N TRP A 117 -4.99 -2.01 -13.56
CA TRP A 117 -5.69 -2.85 -14.54
C TRP A 117 -4.83 -3.25 -15.75
N ASN A 118 -3.88 -2.41 -16.16
CA ASN A 118 -3.05 -2.72 -17.34
C ASN A 118 -2.09 -3.89 -17.10
N GLN A 119 -1.65 -4.09 -15.85
CA GLN A 119 -0.79 -5.22 -15.50
C GLN A 119 -1.47 -6.57 -15.75
N LEU A 120 -2.82 -6.65 -15.74
CA LEU A 120 -3.54 -7.88 -16.07
C LEU A 120 -3.19 -8.45 -17.45
N LYS A 121 -2.74 -7.61 -18.37
CA LYS A 121 -2.29 -8.06 -19.70
C LYS A 121 -1.08 -8.99 -19.67
N LEU A 122 -0.33 -9.00 -18.56
CA LEU A 122 0.80 -9.91 -18.35
C LEU A 122 0.35 -11.33 -17.95
N HIS A 123 -0.91 -11.49 -17.54
CA HIS A 123 -1.47 -12.76 -17.12
C HIS A 123 -2.10 -13.54 -18.27
N SER A 124 -2.27 -14.85 -18.09
CA SER A 124 -3.02 -15.70 -19.01
C SER A 124 -4.48 -15.21 -19.16
N ARG A 125 -5.12 -15.53 -20.27
CA ARG A 125 -6.52 -15.18 -20.51
C ARG A 125 -7.46 -15.74 -19.45
N THR A 126 -7.20 -16.95 -18.97
CA THR A 126 -7.98 -17.60 -17.89
C THR A 126 -7.84 -16.81 -16.60
N SER A 127 -6.61 -16.43 -16.24
CA SER A 127 -6.33 -15.61 -15.05
C SER A 127 -7.03 -14.24 -15.14
N GLN A 128 -6.90 -13.55 -16.27
CA GLN A 128 -7.60 -12.27 -16.50
C GLN A 128 -9.11 -12.42 -16.30
N TYR A 129 -9.72 -13.46 -16.85
CA TYR A 129 -11.15 -13.72 -16.70
C TYR A 129 -11.52 -13.96 -15.23
N GLY A 130 -10.76 -14.79 -14.51
CA GLY A 130 -10.94 -15.06 -13.09
C GLY A 130 -10.88 -13.76 -12.24
N HIS A 131 -9.84 -12.96 -12.41
CA HIS A 131 -9.70 -11.68 -11.71
C HIS A 131 -10.90 -10.75 -11.93
N MET A 132 -11.33 -10.60 -13.18
CA MET A 132 -12.42 -9.67 -13.54
C MET A 132 -13.80 -10.14 -13.09
N THR A 133 -14.03 -11.44 -13.03
CA THR A 133 -15.36 -12.00 -12.69
C THR A 133 -15.53 -12.32 -11.21
N TRP A 134 -14.47 -12.78 -10.55
CA TRP A 134 -14.54 -13.19 -9.14
C TRP A 134 -14.10 -12.08 -8.17
N GLY A 135 -13.11 -11.28 -8.52
CA GLY A 135 -12.63 -10.23 -7.62
C GLY A 135 -13.74 -9.28 -7.12
N LYS A 136 -14.67 -8.91 -7.99
CA LYS A 136 -15.82 -8.06 -7.62
C LYS A 136 -16.76 -8.67 -6.58
N LYS A 137 -16.76 -10.00 -6.42
CA LYS A 137 -17.64 -10.67 -5.44
C LYS A 137 -17.18 -10.43 -4.00
N TYR A 138 -15.88 -10.17 -3.80
CA TYR A 138 -15.32 -9.89 -2.48
C TYR A 138 -15.43 -8.41 -2.09
N ILE A 139 -15.57 -7.52 -3.07
CA ILE A 139 -15.65 -6.06 -2.84
C ILE A 139 -17.10 -5.62 -3.05
N THR A 140 -17.84 -5.56 -1.95
CA THR A 140 -19.27 -5.24 -1.90
C THR A 140 -19.50 -3.80 -1.41
N GLU A 141 -20.75 -3.33 -1.43
CA GLU A 141 -21.11 -2.05 -0.81
C GLU A 141 -20.82 -2.04 0.70
N GLU A 142 -20.95 -3.19 1.38
CA GLU A 142 -20.59 -3.31 2.80
C GLU A 142 -19.08 -3.11 3.01
N THR A 143 -18.23 -3.69 2.14
CA THR A 143 -16.78 -3.42 2.16
C THR A 143 -16.48 -1.93 2.08
N LYS A 144 -17.15 -1.22 1.17
CA LYS A 144 -16.99 0.23 1.02
C LYS A 144 -17.49 1.02 2.24
N LYS A 145 -18.55 0.55 2.88
CA LYS A 145 -19.07 1.17 4.11
C LYS A 145 -18.06 1.03 5.24
N ILE A 146 -17.51 -0.15 5.47
CA ILE A 146 -16.44 -0.38 6.46
C ILE A 146 -15.24 0.53 6.20
N MET A 147 -14.81 0.69 4.95
CA MET A 147 -13.73 1.61 4.59
C MET A 147 -14.05 3.07 4.91
N LYS A 148 -15.31 3.50 4.77
CA LYS A 148 -15.71 4.86 5.17
C LYS A 148 -15.74 5.02 6.69
N GLU A 149 -16.18 4.02 7.42
CA GLU A 149 -16.15 4.01 8.89
C GLU A 149 -14.70 4.12 9.40
N ALA A 150 -13.75 3.42 8.79
CA ALA A 150 -12.34 3.55 9.10
C ALA A 150 -11.82 4.98 8.87
N ILE A 151 -12.21 5.64 7.78
CA ILE A 151 -11.87 7.04 7.55
C ILE A 151 -12.45 7.96 8.63
N ASP A 152 -13.69 7.73 9.03
CA ASP A 152 -14.33 8.54 10.06
C ASP A 152 -13.63 8.37 11.44
N GLU A 153 -13.21 7.16 11.78
CA GLU A 153 -12.45 6.88 13.02
C GLU A 153 -11.06 7.52 13.05
N ILE A 154 -10.38 7.57 11.88
CA ILE A 154 -9.12 8.28 11.76
C ILE A 154 -9.34 9.79 11.94
N LYS A 155 -10.34 10.35 11.26
CA LYS A 155 -10.60 11.80 11.27
C LYS A 155 -11.07 12.34 12.62
N ASP A 156 -11.90 11.61 13.34
CA ASP A 156 -12.44 12.04 14.62
C ASP A 156 -11.56 11.66 15.83
N GLY A 157 -10.43 10.98 15.56
CA GLY A 157 -9.44 10.62 16.58
C GLY A 157 -9.80 9.42 17.44
N ARG A 158 -10.88 8.70 17.14
CA ARG A 158 -11.24 7.45 17.86
C ARG A 158 -10.12 6.43 17.75
N PHE A 159 -9.58 6.22 16.57
CA PHE A 159 -8.44 5.31 16.38
C PHE A 159 -7.22 5.72 17.21
N ALA A 160 -6.82 6.99 17.19
CA ALA A 160 -5.67 7.47 17.97
C ALA A 160 -5.86 7.28 19.47
N LYS A 161 -7.09 7.47 19.95
CA LYS A 161 -7.45 7.25 21.36
C LYS A 161 -7.39 5.78 21.74
N GLU A 162 -7.94 4.90 20.92
CA GLU A 162 -7.92 3.45 21.12
C GLU A 162 -6.48 2.94 21.16
N TRP A 163 -5.68 3.27 20.14
CA TRP A 163 -4.27 2.91 20.09
C TRP A 163 -3.48 3.41 21.29
N GLY A 164 -3.73 4.66 21.71
CA GLY A 164 -3.09 5.22 22.92
C GLY A 164 -3.43 4.48 24.21
N LEU A 165 -4.63 3.93 24.33
CA LEU A 165 -5.03 3.11 25.48
C LEU A 165 -4.38 1.72 25.45
N GLU A 166 -4.14 1.14 24.30
CA GLU A 166 -3.46 -0.16 24.16
C GLU A 166 -1.95 -0.08 24.51
N GLN A 167 -1.36 1.12 24.58
CA GLN A 167 0.06 1.30 24.94
C GLN A 167 0.28 1.37 26.46
N VAL A 168 -0.75 1.37 27.28
CA VAL A 168 -0.70 1.48 28.76
C VAL A 168 -0.85 0.12 29.39
#